data_e34bab7e5fffea21f7a9d0a9f33f5bfe
#
_entry.id   e34bab7e5fffea21f7a9d0a9f33f5bfe
#
_cell.length_a   1.000
_cell.length_b   1.000
_cell.length_c   1.000
_cell.angle_alpha   90.00
_cell.angle_beta   90.00
_cell.angle_gamma   90.00
#
_symmetry.space_group_name_H-M   'P 1'
#
loop_
_entity.id
_entity.type
_entity.pdbx_description
1 polymer ?
#
loop_
_entity_poly.entity_id
_entity_poly.type
_entity_poly.pdbx_seq_one_letter_code
_entity_poly.pdbx_strand_id
1 'polypeptide(L)'
;MSATGQYLLEELEGRLSPILATTFGYYSLQVGCAGLADRLQQACRVKHQFTLGEADQENHIQANPSMLPVASDSVDLVILMHHLSNTSEPHAILREVFRILIPEGKLVIIDFNPKSLWGLRHFFQSWLEHVPFKGHFYTAKRIDDWMRLLGFDQNRLYRIGYLPPIQKPSLIRHLSWLEKGMR
;
A
#
# COMPACT_ATOMS: atom_id res chain seq x y z
N MET A 1 -4.40 17.98 3.40
CA MET A 1 -4.87 16.86 2.52
C MET A 1 -6.06 17.32 1.68
N SER A 2 -6.16 16.88 0.42
CA SER A 2 -7.33 17.18 -0.42
C SER A 2 -8.54 16.33 0.02
N ALA A 3 -9.77 16.80 -0.30
CA ALA A 3 -11.01 16.07 0.00
C ALA A 3 -11.03 14.66 -0.60
N THR A 4 -10.48 14.51 -1.80
CA THR A 4 -10.30 13.21 -2.48
C THR A 4 -9.33 12.30 -1.73
N GLY A 5 -8.24 12.87 -1.19
CA GLY A 5 -7.27 12.10 -0.39
C GLY A 5 -7.89 11.59 0.91
N GLN A 6 -8.71 12.40 1.58
CA GLN A 6 -9.45 11.99 2.78
C GLN A 6 -10.43 10.84 2.49
N TYR A 7 -11.20 10.98 1.41
CA TYR A 7 -12.13 9.93 0.98
C TYR A 7 -11.43 8.59 0.69
N LEU A 8 -10.33 8.61 -0.08
CA LEU A 8 -9.55 7.42 -0.39
C LEU A 8 -9.00 6.75 0.86
N LEU A 9 -8.61 7.58 1.83
CA LEU A 9 -8.09 7.13 3.11
C LEU A 9 -9.15 6.41 3.93
N GLU A 10 -10.33 7.01 4.06
CA GLU A 10 -11.47 6.41 4.77
C GLU A 10 -11.89 5.08 4.13
N GLU A 11 -11.89 4.99 2.80
CA GLU A 11 -12.20 3.76 2.10
C GLU A 11 -11.11 2.69 2.30
N LEU A 12 -9.84 3.09 2.26
CA LEU A 12 -8.71 2.21 2.54
C LEU A 12 -8.78 1.67 3.97
N GLU A 13 -8.99 2.54 4.96
CA GLU A 13 -9.16 2.16 6.36
C GLU A 13 -10.33 1.18 6.54
N GLY A 14 -11.47 1.46 5.93
CA GLY A 14 -12.64 0.58 6.00
C GLY A 14 -12.40 -0.83 5.44
N ARG A 15 -11.49 -0.97 4.46
CA ARG A 15 -11.10 -2.26 3.88
C ARG A 15 -10.00 -2.97 4.66
N LEU A 16 -9.04 -2.22 5.18
CA LEU A 16 -7.90 -2.78 5.90
C LEU A 16 -8.23 -3.11 7.36
N SER A 17 -9.05 -2.31 8.04
CA SER A 17 -9.40 -2.53 9.44
C SER A 17 -9.84 -3.95 9.77
N PRO A 18 -10.74 -4.62 9.01
CA PRO A 18 -11.12 -6.00 9.28
C PRO A 18 -9.94 -6.98 9.15
N ILE A 19 -9.02 -6.72 8.20
CA ILE A 19 -7.85 -7.55 7.96
C ILE A 19 -6.85 -7.38 9.10
N LEU A 20 -6.56 -6.12 9.45
CA LEU A 20 -5.62 -5.76 10.51
C LEU A 20 -6.12 -6.18 11.89
N ALA A 21 -7.42 -6.05 12.16
CA ALA A 21 -8.03 -6.47 13.42
C ALA A 21 -7.96 -7.99 13.66
N THR A 22 -7.82 -8.79 12.61
CA THR A 22 -7.66 -10.25 12.69
C THR A 22 -6.20 -10.70 12.55
N THR A 23 -5.27 -9.74 12.47
CA THR A 23 -3.83 -10.04 12.39
C THR A 23 -3.22 -9.84 13.76
N PHE A 24 -2.73 -10.91 14.33
CA PHE A 24 -2.06 -10.94 15.63
C PHE A 24 -0.58 -11.25 15.42
N GLY A 25 0.25 -10.77 16.31
CA GLY A 25 1.70 -11.02 16.27
C GLY A 25 2.47 -10.07 17.16
N TYR A 26 3.78 -10.14 17.08
CA TYR A 26 4.69 -9.31 17.87
C TYR A 26 5.18 -8.10 17.08
N TYR A 27 5.49 -8.26 15.79
CA TYR A 27 6.13 -7.22 15.00
C TYR A 27 5.41 -6.95 13.68
N SER A 28 5.13 -5.68 13.41
CA SER A 28 4.70 -5.23 12.09
C SER A 28 5.62 -4.16 11.55
N LEU A 29 5.84 -4.19 10.24
CA LEU A 29 6.65 -3.21 9.51
C LEU A 29 5.80 -2.58 8.41
N GLN A 30 5.65 -1.26 8.45
CA GLN A 30 5.09 -0.49 7.34
C GLN A 30 6.21 0.17 6.55
N VAL A 31 6.24 -0.03 5.24
CA VAL A 31 7.19 0.58 4.32
C VAL A 31 6.47 1.61 3.45
N GLY A 32 6.94 2.86 3.51
CA GLY A 32 6.38 4.01 2.82
C GLY A 32 5.20 4.66 3.54
N CYS A 33 4.90 5.91 3.16
CA CYS A 33 3.78 6.72 3.64
C CYS A 33 3.64 6.79 5.18
N ALA A 34 4.69 7.24 5.88
CA ALA A 34 4.69 7.35 7.33
C ALA A 34 3.48 8.12 7.90
N GLY A 35 3.02 9.19 7.24
CA GLY A 35 1.86 9.96 7.67
C GLY A 35 0.51 9.22 7.69
N LEU A 36 0.45 7.98 7.20
CA LEU A 36 -0.72 7.09 7.28
C LEU A 36 -0.52 5.95 8.28
N ALA A 37 0.69 5.80 8.79
CA ALA A 37 1.04 4.72 9.71
C ALA A 37 0.15 4.74 10.95
N ASP A 38 0.01 5.88 11.60
CA ASP A 38 -0.76 6.02 12.85
C ASP A 38 -2.20 5.52 12.73
N ARG A 39 -2.86 5.79 11.59
CA ARG A 39 -4.25 5.39 11.37
C ARG A 39 -4.38 3.88 11.15
N LEU A 40 -3.49 3.29 10.37
CA LEU A 40 -3.47 1.85 10.13
C LEU A 40 -3.02 1.09 11.38
N GLN A 41 -2.09 1.66 12.13
CA GLN A 41 -1.58 1.10 13.37
C GLN A 41 -2.67 0.97 14.45
N GLN A 42 -3.56 1.95 14.57
CA GLN A 42 -4.68 1.89 15.51
C GLN A 42 -5.62 0.69 15.28
N ALA A 43 -5.77 0.26 14.04
CA ALA A 43 -6.60 -0.91 13.69
C ALA A 43 -5.85 -2.24 13.84
N CYS A 44 -4.52 -2.22 13.93
CA CYS A 44 -3.67 -3.41 13.98
C CYS A 44 -3.52 -3.93 15.41
N ARG A 45 -3.59 -5.25 15.60
CA ARG A 45 -3.41 -5.93 16.89
C ARG A 45 -2.02 -6.52 17.10
N VAL A 46 -1.06 -6.12 16.29
CA VAL A 46 0.34 -6.48 16.45
C VAL A 46 0.98 -5.58 17.53
N LYS A 47 1.76 -6.17 18.41
CA LYS A 47 2.24 -5.51 19.65
C LYS A 47 3.23 -4.37 19.38
N HIS A 48 4.19 -4.57 18.50
CA HIS A 48 5.21 -3.60 18.13
C HIS A 48 5.08 -3.24 16.66
N GLN A 49 4.94 -1.95 16.39
CA GLN A 49 4.67 -1.45 15.05
C GLN A 49 5.75 -0.45 14.66
N PHE A 50 6.40 -0.69 13.54
CA PHE A 50 7.50 0.12 13.03
C PHE A 50 7.17 0.64 11.64
N THR A 51 7.68 1.84 11.35
CA THR A 51 7.65 2.43 10.02
C THR A 51 9.06 2.52 9.46
N LEU A 52 9.19 2.19 8.19
CA LEU A 52 10.42 2.31 7.45
C LEU A 52 10.22 3.22 6.24
N GLY A 53 11.12 4.15 6.04
CA GLY A 53 11.11 5.05 4.90
C GLY A 53 12.48 5.66 4.65
N GLU A 54 12.54 6.54 3.66
CA GLU A 54 13.74 7.31 3.34
C GLU A 54 13.98 8.42 4.37
N ALA A 55 15.18 9.00 4.36
CA ALA A 55 15.69 9.92 5.39
C ALA A 55 14.84 11.18 5.64
N ASP A 56 14.00 11.57 4.68
CA ASP A 56 13.23 12.82 4.72
C ASP A 56 11.86 12.70 5.43
N GLN A 57 11.53 11.53 5.97
CA GLN A 57 10.23 11.27 6.60
C GLN A 57 10.41 10.90 8.09
N GLU A 58 9.40 11.20 8.89
CA GLU A 58 9.32 10.78 10.30
C GLU A 58 9.07 9.25 10.35
N ASN A 59 10.14 8.47 10.22
CA ASN A 59 10.11 7.01 10.29
C ASN A 59 10.88 6.51 11.50
N HIS A 60 10.46 5.36 12.04
CA HIS A 60 11.20 4.68 13.10
C HIS A 60 12.52 4.09 12.59
N ILE A 61 12.55 3.65 11.33
CA ILE A 61 13.71 3.04 10.70
C ILE A 61 13.98 3.74 9.37
N GLN A 62 15.23 4.14 9.17
CA GLN A 62 15.72 4.69 7.90
C GLN A 62 16.61 3.66 7.25
N ALA A 63 16.15 3.05 6.17
CA ALA A 63 16.89 2.03 5.44
C ALA A 63 16.39 1.89 4.00
N ASN A 64 17.20 1.26 3.16
CA ASN A 64 16.79 0.87 1.83
C ASN A 64 15.84 -0.34 1.91
N PRO A 65 14.62 -0.28 1.36
CA PRO A 65 13.67 -1.38 1.40
C PRO A 65 14.09 -2.65 0.65
N SER A 66 15.09 -2.56 -0.23
CA SER A 66 15.69 -3.73 -0.88
C SER A 66 16.79 -4.40 -0.05
N MET A 67 17.15 -3.83 1.12
CA MET A 67 18.14 -4.35 2.06
C MET A 67 17.70 -4.00 3.49
N LEU A 68 16.71 -4.71 4.01
CA LEU A 68 16.10 -4.41 5.30
C LEU A 68 17.01 -4.82 6.47
N PRO A 69 17.30 -3.91 7.45
CA PRO A 69 18.07 -4.22 8.64
C PRO A 69 17.22 -4.98 9.68
N VAL A 70 16.54 -6.02 9.24
CA VAL A 70 15.59 -6.83 10.00
C VAL A 70 15.99 -8.30 9.86
N ALA A 71 15.92 -9.06 10.93
CA ALA A 71 16.23 -10.49 10.92
C ALA A 71 15.26 -11.27 10.01
N SER A 72 15.71 -12.39 9.46
CA SER A 72 14.84 -13.32 8.73
C SER A 72 13.81 -13.91 9.67
N ASP A 73 12.62 -14.24 9.14
CA ASP A 73 11.53 -14.91 9.87
C ASP A 73 11.19 -14.25 11.21
N SER A 74 11.09 -12.92 11.23
CA SER A 74 10.93 -12.16 12.49
C SER A 74 9.72 -11.22 12.51
N VAL A 75 9.06 -11.01 11.38
CA VAL A 75 7.95 -10.04 11.25
C VAL A 75 6.65 -10.76 10.91
N ASP A 76 5.58 -10.46 11.64
CA ASP A 76 4.26 -11.09 11.44
C ASP A 76 3.44 -10.41 10.34
N LEU A 77 3.62 -9.09 10.17
CA LEU A 77 2.89 -8.29 9.19
C LEU A 77 3.81 -7.27 8.52
N VAL A 78 3.81 -7.26 7.19
CA VAL A 78 4.42 -6.19 6.40
C VAL A 78 3.35 -5.47 5.59
N ILE A 79 3.36 -4.13 5.61
CA ILE A 79 2.50 -3.27 4.81
C ILE A 79 3.39 -2.47 3.85
N LEU A 80 3.30 -2.75 2.55
CA LEU A 80 3.96 -1.96 1.50
C LEU A 80 2.97 -0.94 0.94
N MET A 81 3.26 0.35 1.13
CA MET A 81 2.38 1.42 0.67
C MET A 81 3.04 2.26 -0.42
N HIS A 82 2.49 2.17 -1.65
CA HIS A 82 2.96 2.88 -2.85
C HIS A 82 4.46 2.73 -3.14
N HIS A 83 5.06 1.65 -2.65
CA HIS A 83 6.49 1.46 -2.72
C HIS A 83 6.93 0.67 -3.95
N LEU A 84 6.14 -0.32 -4.38
CA LEU A 84 6.47 -1.10 -5.57
C LEU A 84 6.42 -0.27 -6.85
N SER A 85 5.47 0.64 -6.96
CA SER A 85 5.39 1.54 -8.12
C SER A 85 6.46 2.62 -8.14
N ASN A 86 7.10 2.92 -7.02
CA ASN A 86 8.11 3.98 -6.91
C ASN A 86 9.56 3.48 -6.90
N THR A 87 9.78 2.21 -7.22
CA THR A 87 11.12 1.60 -7.26
C THR A 87 11.46 1.05 -8.64
N SER A 88 12.76 1.05 -8.96
CA SER A 88 13.31 0.35 -10.13
C SER A 88 13.44 -1.17 -9.89
N GLU A 89 13.47 -1.60 -8.61
CA GLU A 89 13.79 -2.98 -8.22
C GLU A 89 12.68 -3.63 -7.36
N PRO A 90 11.42 -3.74 -7.84
CA PRO A 90 10.31 -4.27 -7.04
C PRO A 90 10.54 -5.71 -6.58
N HIS A 91 11.26 -6.51 -7.37
CA HIS A 91 11.58 -7.89 -7.02
C HIS A 91 12.58 -8.01 -5.86
N ALA A 92 13.52 -7.07 -5.74
CA ALA A 92 14.46 -7.05 -4.62
C ALA A 92 13.71 -6.78 -3.31
N ILE A 93 12.78 -5.80 -3.34
CA ILE A 93 11.95 -5.47 -2.18
C ILE A 93 11.06 -6.66 -1.78
N LEU A 94 10.38 -7.29 -2.73
CA LEU A 94 9.51 -8.43 -2.42
C LEU A 94 10.30 -9.63 -1.85
N ARG A 95 11.53 -9.87 -2.32
CA ARG A 95 12.42 -10.90 -1.74
C ARG A 95 12.84 -10.57 -0.32
N GLU A 96 13.17 -9.31 -0.03
CA GLU A 96 13.50 -8.88 1.32
C GLU A 96 12.29 -8.99 2.26
N VAL A 97 11.12 -8.58 1.80
CA VAL A 97 9.88 -8.77 2.55
C VAL A 97 9.60 -10.24 2.82
N PHE A 98 9.77 -11.10 1.83
CA PHE A 98 9.61 -12.55 2.01
C PHE A 98 10.63 -13.13 3.02
N ARG A 99 11.88 -12.64 2.98
CA ARG A 99 12.93 -13.06 3.92
C ARG A 99 12.61 -12.72 5.37
N ILE A 100 12.06 -11.53 5.64
CA ILE A 100 11.80 -11.07 7.02
C ILE A 100 10.48 -11.58 7.60
N LEU A 101 9.51 -11.95 6.74
CA LEU A 101 8.23 -12.48 7.20
C LEU A 101 8.40 -13.88 7.77
N ILE A 102 7.72 -14.15 8.89
CA ILE A 102 7.55 -15.51 9.39
C ILE A 102 6.76 -16.37 8.38
N PRO A 103 6.85 -17.70 8.40
CA PRO A 103 6.17 -18.57 7.43
C PRO A 103 4.65 -18.34 7.29
N GLU A 104 3.98 -17.95 8.38
CA GLU A 104 2.54 -17.62 8.39
C GLU A 104 2.28 -16.10 8.36
N GLY A 105 3.32 -15.31 8.12
CA GLY A 105 3.26 -13.85 8.10
C GLY A 105 2.38 -13.32 6.96
N LYS A 106 1.84 -12.14 7.17
CA LYS A 106 0.96 -11.50 6.20
C LYS A 106 1.65 -10.34 5.50
N LEU A 107 1.46 -10.27 4.19
CA LEU A 107 1.88 -9.12 3.38
C LEU A 107 0.65 -8.40 2.85
N VAL A 108 0.58 -7.10 3.10
CA VAL A 108 -0.43 -6.18 2.54
C VAL A 108 0.26 -5.24 1.56
N ILE A 109 -0.14 -5.26 0.31
CA ILE A 109 0.37 -4.35 -0.73
C ILE A 109 -0.73 -3.37 -1.11
N ILE A 110 -0.44 -2.09 -0.99
CA ILE A 110 -1.33 -0.99 -1.36
C ILE A 110 -0.65 -0.21 -2.47
N ASP A 111 -1.22 -0.29 -3.68
CA ASP A 111 -0.62 0.37 -4.83
C ASP A 111 -1.68 0.85 -5.84
N PHE A 112 -1.29 1.71 -6.76
CA PHE A 112 -2.17 2.25 -7.77
C PHE A 112 -2.38 1.28 -8.94
N ASN A 113 -3.64 1.12 -9.34
CA ASN A 113 -3.96 0.34 -10.52
C ASN A 113 -3.72 1.17 -11.79
N PRO A 114 -2.82 0.73 -12.70
CA PRO A 114 -2.56 1.46 -13.96
C PRO A 114 -3.78 1.58 -14.87
N LYS A 115 -4.74 0.67 -14.75
CA LYS A 115 -5.99 0.65 -15.54
C LYS A 115 -7.13 1.43 -14.87
N SER A 116 -6.85 2.19 -13.80
CA SER A 116 -7.83 3.06 -13.14
C SER A 116 -7.83 4.46 -13.76
N LEU A 117 -8.87 5.24 -13.45
CA LEU A 117 -8.92 6.67 -13.82
C LEU A 117 -7.73 7.45 -13.22
N TRP A 118 -7.23 7.01 -12.07
CA TRP A 118 -6.01 7.54 -11.44
C TRP A 118 -4.76 7.19 -12.24
N GLY A 119 -4.64 5.95 -12.72
CA GLY A 119 -3.55 5.54 -13.61
C GLY A 119 -3.58 6.28 -14.94
N LEU A 120 -4.76 6.47 -15.52
CA LEU A 120 -4.93 7.25 -16.75
C LEU A 120 -4.55 8.72 -16.55
N ARG A 121 -4.98 9.35 -15.45
CA ARG A 121 -4.57 10.70 -15.10
C ARG A 121 -3.06 10.82 -14.92
N HIS A 122 -2.43 9.85 -14.26
CA HIS A 122 -0.98 9.81 -14.09
C HIS A 122 -0.27 9.74 -15.46
N PHE A 123 -0.76 8.89 -16.37
CA PHE A 123 -0.22 8.78 -17.72
C PHE A 123 -0.27 10.13 -18.47
N PHE A 124 -1.40 10.83 -18.42
CA PHE A 124 -1.52 12.16 -19.04
C PHE A 124 -0.69 13.23 -18.33
N GLN A 125 -0.58 13.20 -17.02
CA GLN A 125 0.22 14.18 -16.27
C GLN A 125 1.72 13.93 -16.39
N SER A 126 2.18 12.68 -16.49
CA SER A 126 3.58 12.35 -16.72
C SER A 126 4.07 12.89 -18.08
N TRP A 127 3.17 12.97 -19.05
CA TRP A 127 3.44 13.57 -20.36
C TRP A 127 3.56 15.11 -20.27
N LEU A 128 2.97 15.73 -19.25
CA LEU A 128 2.97 17.19 -19.00
C LEU A 128 4.01 17.64 -17.94
N GLU A 129 4.97 16.81 -17.58
CA GLU A 129 6.10 17.11 -16.65
C GLU A 129 5.73 17.58 -15.23
N HIS A 130 4.51 17.37 -14.75
CA HIS A 130 4.04 17.89 -13.46
C HIS A 130 3.63 16.82 -12.44
N VAL A 131 4.26 15.64 -12.43
CA VAL A 131 3.87 14.57 -11.51
C VAL A 131 4.92 14.29 -10.46
N PRO A 132 4.54 14.27 -9.16
CA PRO A 132 5.44 13.91 -8.07
C PRO A 132 5.83 12.42 -8.04
N PHE A 133 5.16 11.56 -8.83
CA PHE A 133 5.44 10.12 -8.89
C PHE A 133 6.00 9.72 -10.26
N LYS A 134 7.30 9.46 -10.33
CA LYS A 134 7.98 8.95 -11.53
C LYS A 134 7.98 7.42 -11.65
N GLY A 135 7.07 6.74 -10.96
CA GLY A 135 7.08 5.29 -10.81
C GLY A 135 6.42 4.51 -11.95
N HIS A 136 6.65 3.20 -11.97
CA HIS A 136 6.04 2.24 -12.89
C HIS A 136 4.84 1.58 -12.21
N PHE A 137 3.63 1.78 -12.70
CA PHE A 137 2.46 1.10 -12.16
C PHE A 137 2.40 -0.36 -12.65
N TYR A 138 2.29 -1.28 -11.73
CA TYR A 138 2.16 -2.70 -12.01
C TYR A 138 0.69 -3.13 -11.94
N THR A 139 0.29 -4.01 -12.84
CA THR A 139 -1.06 -4.59 -12.77
C THR A 139 -1.14 -5.56 -11.59
N ALA A 140 -2.32 -5.66 -10.97
CA ALA A 140 -2.56 -6.60 -9.90
C ALA A 140 -2.19 -8.05 -10.27
N LYS A 141 -2.47 -8.46 -11.53
CA LYS A 141 -2.06 -9.78 -12.04
C LYS A 141 -0.55 -9.97 -11.98
N ARG A 142 0.22 -8.96 -12.37
CA ARG A 142 1.69 -9.06 -12.36
C ARG A 142 2.25 -9.16 -10.94
N ILE A 143 1.67 -8.40 -10.00
CA ILE A 143 2.04 -8.51 -8.58
C ILE A 143 1.67 -9.90 -8.05
N ASP A 144 0.48 -10.42 -8.37
CA ASP A 144 0.05 -11.76 -7.97
C ASP A 144 0.98 -12.86 -8.51
N ASP A 145 1.39 -12.77 -9.78
CA ASP A 145 2.36 -13.69 -10.38
C ASP A 145 3.70 -13.67 -9.62
N TRP A 146 4.20 -12.48 -9.24
CA TRP A 146 5.43 -12.35 -8.44
C TRP A 146 5.30 -12.95 -7.04
N MET A 147 4.15 -12.71 -6.39
CA MET A 147 3.87 -13.25 -5.07
C MET A 147 3.86 -14.77 -5.07
N ARG A 148 3.22 -15.39 -6.07
CA ARG A 148 3.19 -16.85 -6.25
C ARG A 148 4.57 -17.44 -6.48
N LEU A 149 5.41 -16.79 -7.29
CA LEU A 149 6.79 -17.21 -7.52
C LEU A 149 7.66 -17.19 -6.26
N LEU A 150 7.34 -16.29 -5.30
CA LEU A 150 8.00 -16.22 -4.00
C LEU A 150 7.44 -17.19 -2.96
N GLY A 151 6.34 -17.90 -3.27
CA GLY A 151 5.73 -18.88 -2.36
C GLY A 151 4.61 -18.31 -1.47
N PHE A 152 4.09 -17.13 -1.78
CA PHE A 152 2.91 -16.62 -1.07
C PHE A 152 1.65 -17.34 -1.54
N ASP A 153 0.90 -17.90 -0.59
CA ASP A 153 -0.39 -18.51 -0.80
C ASP A 153 -1.54 -17.54 -0.52
N GLN A 154 -2.74 -17.83 -1.02
CA GLN A 154 -3.99 -17.16 -0.68
C GLN A 154 -3.99 -15.63 -0.91
N ASN A 155 -3.64 -15.20 -2.09
CA ASN A 155 -3.70 -13.78 -2.46
C ASN A 155 -5.15 -13.29 -2.60
N ARG A 156 -5.53 -12.26 -1.84
CA ARG A 156 -6.83 -11.59 -1.95
C ARG A 156 -6.64 -10.21 -2.55
N LEU A 157 -7.37 -9.92 -3.61
CA LEU A 157 -7.32 -8.63 -4.29
C LEU A 157 -8.56 -7.79 -3.93
N TYR A 158 -8.32 -6.61 -3.39
CA TYR A 158 -9.35 -5.60 -3.17
C TYR A 158 -9.11 -4.41 -4.11
N ARG A 159 -10.16 -3.88 -4.68
CA ARG A 159 -10.11 -2.67 -5.48
C ARG A 159 -10.89 -1.57 -4.76
N ILE A 160 -10.27 -0.41 -4.65
CA ILE A 160 -10.84 0.77 -4.00
C ILE A 160 -10.60 2.01 -4.87
N GLY A 161 -11.29 3.11 -4.57
CA GLY A 161 -11.04 4.39 -5.22
C GLY A 161 -11.50 4.44 -6.67
N TYR A 162 -12.71 3.96 -6.97
CA TYR A 162 -13.31 4.04 -8.32
C TYR A 162 -13.69 5.47 -8.73
N LEU A 163 -13.80 6.38 -7.76
CA LEU A 163 -14.14 7.77 -8.05
C LEU A 163 -13.04 8.45 -8.87
N PRO A 164 -13.43 9.24 -9.89
CA PRO A 164 -12.48 10.04 -10.64
C PRO A 164 -11.77 11.05 -9.72
N PRO A 165 -10.53 11.44 -10.05
CA PRO A 165 -9.75 12.38 -9.26
C PRO A 165 -10.27 13.82 -9.36
N ILE A 166 -11.46 14.08 -8.83
CA ILE A 166 -12.15 15.36 -8.84
C ILE A 166 -11.95 16.04 -7.49
N GLN A 167 -11.53 17.32 -7.50
CA GLN A 167 -11.27 18.07 -6.27
C GLN A 167 -12.51 18.72 -5.64
N LYS A 168 -13.71 18.61 -6.27
CA LYS A 168 -14.94 19.24 -5.77
C LYS A 168 -15.66 18.33 -4.78
N PRO A 169 -15.77 18.71 -3.49
CA PRO A 169 -16.39 17.88 -2.44
C PRO A 169 -17.84 17.49 -2.72
N SER A 170 -18.61 18.38 -3.36
CA SER A 170 -20.02 18.16 -3.70
C SER A 170 -20.21 17.02 -4.71
N LEU A 171 -19.31 16.88 -5.68
CA LEU A 171 -19.35 15.82 -6.69
C LEU A 171 -18.91 14.47 -6.10
N ILE A 172 -17.94 14.46 -5.20
CA ILE A 172 -17.49 13.25 -4.50
C ILE A 172 -18.67 12.63 -3.74
N ARG A 173 -19.43 13.44 -3.01
CA ARG A 173 -20.58 12.97 -2.22
C ARG A 173 -21.73 12.43 -3.09
N HIS A 174 -21.95 12.98 -4.28
CA HIS A 174 -22.98 12.49 -5.21
C HIS A 174 -22.56 11.20 -5.95
N LEU A 175 -21.28 11.01 -6.18
CA LEU A 175 -20.76 9.83 -6.90
C LEU A 175 -20.43 8.65 -5.98
N SER A 176 -20.33 8.86 -4.66
CA SER A 176 -20.03 7.79 -3.68
C SER A 176 -21.11 6.69 -3.62
N TRP A 177 -22.35 6.97 -4.05
CA TRP A 177 -23.40 5.96 -4.15
C TRP A 177 -23.13 4.94 -5.27
N LEU A 178 -22.43 5.33 -6.35
CA LEU A 178 -22.08 4.44 -7.45
C LEU A 178 -21.13 3.32 -7.01
N GLU A 179 -20.24 3.60 -6.06
CA GLU A 179 -19.33 2.59 -5.52
C GLU A 179 -20.03 1.52 -4.69
N LYS A 180 -21.12 1.91 -3.99
CA LYS A 180 -21.92 0.95 -3.20
C LYS A 180 -22.65 -0.08 -4.08
N GLY A 181 -22.90 0.25 -5.34
CA GLY A 181 -23.57 -0.65 -6.30
C GLY A 181 -22.62 -1.56 -7.08
N MET A 182 -21.29 -1.33 -7.03
CA MET A 182 -20.27 -2.12 -7.73
C MET A 182 -19.48 -3.07 -6.80
N ARG A 183 -19.94 -3.24 -5.56
CA ARG A 183 -19.36 -4.15 -4.57
C ARG A 183 -19.89 -5.57 -4.70
#